data_98fa4b5f0e7930a2c76c407926fb0e6e
#
_entry.id   98fa4b5f0e7930a2c76c407926fb0e6e
#
_cell.length_a   1.000
_cell.length_b   1.000
_cell.length_c   1.000
_cell.angle_alpha   90.00
_cell.angle_beta   90.00
_cell.angle_gamma   90.00
#
_symmetry.space_group_name_H-M   'P 1'
#
loop_
_entity.id
_entity.type
_entity.pdbx_description
1 polymer ?
#
loop_
_entity_poly.entity_id
_entity_poly.type
_entity_poly.pdbx_seq_one_letter_code
_entity_poly.pdbx_strand_id
1 'polypeptide(L)'
;MKNGHGWMWGTGEIFALEWLPVTYGNAPRNADEMISHLSPSPSSHRTGKIRDVFDNRRARFEFELLERFEAGMELRGTEIKSIRVAGVDFRDAFARFESGELYLENLYIAPYDKASYNNHDPRRKRKLLLHKKELSELRVAVTQRGLTIVPVKMYYLKGRLKIEIAIAKGKKLHDKREAQKAKDAKREMEAYR
;
A
#
# COMPACT_ATOMS: atom_id res chain seq x y z
N MET A 1 -58.49 19.86 -35.25
CA MET A 1 -57.39 19.49 -36.18
C MET A 1 -56.38 18.68 -35.39
N LYS A 2 -56.51 17.32 -35.37
CA LYS A 2 -55.87 16.30 -36.20
C LYS A 2 -54.36 16.46 -36.19
N ASN A 3 -53.64 15.53 -35.58
CA ASN A 3 -53.08 14.25 -36.02
C ASN A 3 -52.21 13.74 -34.84
N GLY A 4 -52.22 12.55 -34.26
CA GLY A 4 -52.44 11.23 -34.84
C GLY A 4 -51.19 10.58 -35.38
N HIS A 5 -50.34 9.90 -34.57
CA HIS A 5 -49.43 8.83 -34.98
C HIS A 5 -49.20 7.93 -33.74
N GLY A 6 -49.75 6.89 -33.68
CA GLY A 6 -49.76 5.53 -34.00
C GLY A 6 -48.42 4.83 -33.95
N TRP A 7 -48.07 4.18 -32.83
CA TRP A 7 -46.95 3.21 -32.81
C TRP A 7 -47.49 1.79 -32.83
N MET A 8 -47.23 1.15 -33.95
CA MET A 8 -47.52 -0.26 -34.22
C MET A 8 -46.67 -1.18 -33.35
N TRP A 9 -47.34 -2.14 -32.72
CA TRP A 9 -46.71 -3.28 -32.07
C TRP A 9 -46.23 -4.28 -33.14
N GLY A 10 -44.92 -4.47 -33.26
CA GLY A 10 -44.34 -5.52 -34.05
C GLY A 10 -44.18 -6.79 -33.18
N THR A 11 -44.87 -7.82 -33.60
CA THR A 11 -44.70 -9.18 -33.18
C THR A 11 -43.38 -9.72 -33.67
N GLY A 12 -42.45 -10.11 -32.77
CA GLY A 12 -41.17 -10.70 -33.11
C GLY A 12 -40.73 -11.74 -32.09
N GLU A 13 -41.00 -12.96 -32.42
CA GLU A 13 -40.39 -14.25 -32.09
C GLU A 13 -39.52 -14.33 -30.81
N ILE A 14 -40.02 -15.12 -29.89
CA ILE A 14 -39.35 -15.59 -28.67
C ILE A 14 -38.37 -16.68 -29.09
N PHE A 15 -37.05 -16.38 -29.16
CA PHE A 15 -36.04 -17.40 -29.23
C PHE A 15 -35.91 -18.07 -27.87
N ALA A 16 -36.44 -19.29 -27.79
CA ALA A 16 -36.21 -20.20 -26.69
C ALA A 16 -34.73 -20.60 -26.66
N LEU A 17 -33.97 -20.00 -25.76
CA LEU A 17 -32.65 -20.51 -25.39
C LEU A 17 -32.83 -21.72 -24.49
N GLU A 18 -32.57 -22.89 -25.06
CA GLU A 18 -32.48 -24.17 -24.37
C GLU A 18 -31.55 -24.07 -23.16
N TRP A 19 -32.09 -24.29 -21.99
CA TRP A 19 -31.31 -24.49 -20.76
C TRP A 19 -30.64 -25.85 -20.81
N LEU A 20 -29.33 -25.85 -21.15
CA LEU A 20 -28.50 -27.01 -20.88
C LEU A 20 -28.29 -27.13 -19.36
N PRO A 21 -28.48 -28.28 -18.76
CA PRO A 21 -28.24 -28.48 -17.35
C PRO A 21 -26.73 -28.37 -17.07
N VAL A 22 -26.31 -27.33 -16.38
CA VAL A 22 -25.01 -27.27 -15.76
C VAL A 22 -24.94 -28.36 -14.70
N THR A 23 -24.24 -29.44 -14.99
CA THR A 23 -23.92 -30.47 -14.01
C THR A 23 -23.07 -29.86 -12.92
N TYR A 24 -23.68 -29.56 -11.77
CA TYR A 24 -22.97 -29.23 -10.54
C TYR A 24 -22.19 -30.46 -10.08
N GLY A 25 -20.92 -30.53 -10.46
CA GLY A 25 -19.97 -31.44 -9.87
C GLY A 25 -19.71 -31.04 -8.42
N ASN A 26 -20.02 -31.95 -7.51
CA ASN A 26 -19.62 -32.03 -6.11
C ASN A 26 -19.46 -30.71 -5.34
N ALA A 27 -20.49 -30.31 -4.61
CA ALA A 27 -20.36 -29.34 -3.53
C ALA A 27 -19.44 -29.90 -2.42
N PRO A 28 -18.47 -29.13 -1.91
CA PRO A 28 -17.61 -29.56 -0.82
C PRO A 28 -18.43 -29.78 0.45
N ARG A 29 -18.23 -30.96 1.08
CA ARG A 29 -19.06 -31.43 2.23
C ARG A 29 -18.66 -30.86 3.59
N ASN A 30 -17.61 -30.07 3.70
CA ASN A 30 -17.12 -29.54 4.99
C ASN A 30 -16.71 -28.09 4.88
N ALA A 31 -17.10 -27.29 5.89
CA ALA A 31 -16.76 -25.89 6.03
C ALA A 31 -15.24 -25.62 6.08
N ASP A 32 -14.45 -26.60 6.48
CA ASP A 32 -13.00 -26.51 6.58
C ASP A 32 -12.28 -26.51 5.20
N GLU A 33 -12.90 -27.08 4.17
CA GLU A 33 -12.37 -27.03 2.79
C GLU A 33 -12.53 -25.65 2.13
N MET A 34 -13.50 -24.84 2.56
CA MET A 34 -13.68 -23.49 2.01
C MET A 34 -12.63 -22.50 2.53
N ILE A 35 -11.99 -22.79 3.64
CA ILE A 35 -11.00 -21.88 4.25
C ILE A 35 -9.61 -22.05 3.64
N SER A 36 -9.30 -23.20 3.07
CA SER A 36 -7.99 -23.49 2.47
C SER A 36 -7.70 -22.72 1.16
N HIS A 37 -8.74 -22.22 0.49
CA HIS A 37 -8.61 -21.45 -0.76
C HIS A 37 -8.56 -19.93 -0.56
N LEU A 38 -8.67 -19.45 0.68
CA LEU A 38 -8.61 -18.04 1.05
C LEU A 38 -7.24 -17.63 1.63
N SER A 39 -6.21 -18.43 1.41
CA SER A 39 -4.85 -17.96 1.66
C SER A 39 -4.53 -16.87 0.64
N PRO A 40 -4.26 -15.61 1.06
CA PRO A 40 -3.75 -14.63 0.15
C PRO A 40 -2.42 -15.17 -0.40
N SER A 41 -2.37 -15.43 -1.69
CA SER A 41 -1.12 -15.78 -2.35
C SER A 41 -0.10 -14.71 -2.01
N PRO A 42 1.08 -15.05 -1.44
CA PRO A 42 2.11 -14.07 -1.22
C PRO A 42 2.43 -13.45 -2.57
N SER A 43 2.25 -12.14 -2.68
CA SER A 43 2.57 -11.39 -3.88
C SER A 43 3.98 -11.82 -4.30
N SER A 44 4.09 -12.45 -5.47
CA SER A 44 5.33 -13.00 -6.00
C SER A 44 6.39 -11.90 -5.98
N HIS A 45 7.28 -11.94 -4.99
CA HIS A 45 8.43 -11.06 -4.89
C HIS A 45 9.28 -11.35 -6.12
N ARG A 46 9.16 -10.50 -7.12
CA ARG A 46 10.04 -10.55 -8.30
C ARG A 46 11.45 -10.32 -7.81
N THR A 47 12.24 -11.38 -7.79
CA THR A 47 13.65 -11.43 -7.38
C THR A 47 14.50 -10.51 -8.26
N GLY A 48 14.46 -9.21 -7.98
CA GLY A 48 15.38 -8.21 -8.52
C GLY A 48 16.39 -7.84 -7.43
N LYS A 49 17.62 -7.53 -7.80
CA LYS A 49 18.62 -7.07 -6.84
C LYS A 49 18.17 -5.76 -6.20
N ILE A 50 17.84 -5.81 -4.90
CA ILE A 50 17.48 -4.63 -4.09
C ILE A 50 18.77 -3.87 -3.80
N ARG A 51 18.76 -2.56 -4.03
CA ARG A 51 19.89 -1.65 -3.74
C ARG A 51 19.39 -0.47 -2.93
N ASP A 52 20.27 0.11 -2.14
CA ASP A 52 20.06 1.36 -1.39
C ASP A 52 18.75 1.33 -0.58
N VAL A 53 18.77 0.59 0.51
CA VAL A 53 17.61 0.47 1.41
C VAL A 53 17.64 1.58 2.45
N PHE A 54 16.63 2.43 2.44
CA PHE A 54 16.37 3.43 3.48
C PHE A 54 15.30 2.87 4.41
N ASP A 55 15.63 2.66 5.69
CA ASP A 55 14.77 2.01 6.68
C ASP A 55 14.24 3.00 7.71
N ASN A 56 12.92 2.97 7.94
CA ASN A 56 12.27 3.76 8.97
C ASN A 56 12.23 2.99 10.31
N ARG A 57 13.33 3.04 11.04
CA ARG A 57 13.43 2.38 12.37
C ARG A 57 12.43 2.96 13.38
N ARG A 58 12.10 4.25 13.26
CA ARG A 58 11.17 4.93 14.15
C ARG A 58 9.74 4.40 14.01
N ALA A 59 9.28 4.12 12.78
CA ALA A 59 7.97 3.53 12.56
C ALA A 59 7.81 2.19 13.28
N ARG A 60 8.83 1.33 13.26
CA ARG A 60 8.81 0.05 13.99
C ARG A 60 8.79 0.20 15.50
N PHE A 61 9.36 1.29 16.01
CA PHE A 61 9.36 1.57 17.44
C PHE A 61 8.02 2.15 17.90
N GLU A 62 7.46 3.10 17.16
CA GLU A 62 6.27 3.85 17.55
C GLU A 62 4.96 3.13 17.24
N PHE A 63 4.97 2.27 16.21
CA PHE A 63 3.77 1.60 15.70
C PHE A 63 3.92 0.08 15.73
N GLU A 64 2.80 -0.58 15.92
CA GLU A 64 2.60 -1.98 15.60
C GLU A 64 2.25 -2.07 14.12
N LEU A 65 3.12 -2.70 13.32
CA LEU A 65 2.94 -2.84 11.89
C LEU A 65 2.14 -4.12 11.60
N LEU A 66 0.97 -3.96 11.01
CA LEU A 66 0.06 -5.08 10.70
C LEU A 66 0.38 -5.65 9.32
N GLU A 67 -0.17 -5.07 8.29
CA GLU A 67 -0.06 -5.54 6.91
C GLU A 67 0.84 -4.60 6.11
N ARG A 68 1.61 -5.13 5.14
CA ARG A 68 2.58 -4.37 4.36
C ARG A 68 2.24 -4.43 2.88
N PHE A 69 2.42 -3.31 2.20
CA PHE A 69 2.17 -3.14 0.77
C PHE A 69 3.37 -2.49 0.09
N GLU A 70 3.70 -2.96 -1.11
CA GLU A 70 4.72 -2.34 -1.96
C GLU A 70 4.06 -1.34 -2.90
N ALA A 71 4.45 -0.09 -2.82
CA ALA A 71 3.94 0.99 -3.67
C ALA A 71 5.05 1.57 -4.57
N GLY A 72 4.65 2.07 -5.73
CA GLY A 72 5.43 3.04 -6.48
C GLY A 72 5.22 4.45 -5.91
N MET A 73 6.05 5.42 -6.32
CA MET A 73 5.90 6.81 -5.92
C MET A 73 6.13 7.74 -7.10
N GLU A 74 5.28 8.74 -7.22
CA GLU A 74 5.45 9.81 -8.21
C GLU A 74 6.48 10.83 -7.72
N LEU A 75 7.66 10.83 -8.38
CA LEU A 75 8.79 11.68 -8.04
C LEU A 75 9.18 12.58 -9.20
N ARG A 76 9.71 13.74 -8.87
CA ARG A 76 10.35 14.64 -9.83
C ARG A 76 11.80 14.20 -10.08
N GLY A 77 12.38 14.59 -11.23
CA GLY A 77 13.75 14.21 -11.57
C GLY A 77 14.81 14.68 -10.57
N THR A 78 14.62 15.87 -9.99
CA THR A 78 15.47 16.43 -8.94
C THR A 78 15.41 15.62 -7.65
N GLU A 79 14.23 15.15 -7.26
CA GLU A 79 14.04 14.30 -6.07
C GLU A 79 14.74 12.95 -6.21
N ILE A 80 14.64 12.31 -7.38
CA ILE A 80 15.33 11.03 -7.64
C ILE A 80 16.84 11.20 -7.55
N LYS A 81 17.38 12.32 -8.06
CA LYS A 81 18.82 12.63 -7.95
C LYS A 81 19.22 12.88 -6.50
N SER A 82 18.42 13.64 -5.75
CA SER A 82 18.67 13.93 -4.34
C SER A 82 18.65 12.67 -3.49
N ILE A 83 17.67 11.79 -3.67
CA ILE A 83 17.57 10.52 -2.92
C ILE A 83 18.82 9.67 -3.09
N ARG A 84 19.42 9.65 -4.27
CA ARG A 84 20.66 8.89 -4.53
C ARG A 84 21.89 9.43 -3.80
N VAL A 85 21.91 10.73 -3.54
CA VAL A 85 23.07 11.42 -2.91
C VAL A 85 22.87 11.57 -1.41
N ALA A 86 21.72 12.09 -1.00
CA ALA A 86 21.43 12.49 0.38
C ALA A 86 20.48 11.54 1.12
N GLY A 87 19.77 10.67 0.40
CA GLY A 87 18.77 9.78 1.00
C GLY A 87 17.45 10.47 1.31
N VAL A 88 16.72 9.90 2.26
CA VAL A 88 15.40 10.37 2.68
C VAL A 88 15.28 10.37 4.20
N ASP A 89 14.47 11.26 4.73
CA ASP A 89 14.09 11.27 6.14
C ASP A 89 12.59 10.99 6.28
N PHE A 90 12.27 9.93 7.02
CA PHE A 90 10.90 9.47 7.24
C PHE A 90 10.26 10.07 8.49
N ARG A 91 10.93 10.98 9.20
CA ARG A 91 10.37 11.56 10.41
C ARG A 91 9.01 12.20 10.11
N ASP A 92 8.02 11.78 10.89
CA ASP A 92 6.63 12.26 10.81
C ASP A 92 5.95 12.01 9.45
N ALA A 93 6.53 11.14 8.61
CA ALA A 93 5.93 10.75 7.35
C ALA A 93 4.78 9.76 7.56
N PHE A 94 3.64 10.02 6.92
CA PHE A 94 2.47 9.16 6.91
C PHE A 94 1.76 9.22 5.56
N ALA A 95 0.92 8.25 5.28
CA ALA A 95 0.11 8.27 4.07
C ALA A 95 -1.36 8.53 4.39
N ARG A 96 -1.99 9.34 3.55
CA ARG A 96 -3.39 9.78 3.69
C ARG A 96 -4.13 9.69 2.37
N PHE A 97 -5.41 9.32 2.46
CA PHE A 97 -6.31 9.34 1.31
C PHE A 97 -6.79 10.77 1.02
N GLU A 98 -6.66 11.18 -0.23
CA GLU A 98 -7.19 12.42 -0.76
C GLU A 98 -7.80 12.16 -2.13
N SER A 99 -9.06 12.54 -2.34
CA SER A 99 -9.80 12.35 -3.61
C SER A 99 -9.75 10.92 -4.17
N GLY A 100 -9.72 9.92 -3.28
CA GLY A 100 -9.71 8.50 -3.69
C GLY A 100 -8.34 7.91 -3.98
N GLU A 101 -7.30 8.68 -3.93
CA GLU A 101 -5.91 8.28 -4.13
C GLU A 101 -5.12 8.36 -2.82
N LEU A 102 -3.98 7.69 -2.76
CA LEU A 102 -3.13 7.67 -1.57
C LEU A 102 -1.93 8.59 -1.78
N TYR A 103 -1.74 9.52 -0.86
CA TYR A 103 -0.61 10.46 -0.84
C TYR A 103 0.27 10.25 0.37
N LEU A 104 1.58 10.31 0.16
CA LEU A 104 2.58 10.35 1.22
C LEU A 104 2.87 11.79 1.57
N GLU A 105 2.68 12.13 2.85
CA GLU A 105 2.90 13.47 3.41
C GLU A 105 4.12 13.46 4.33
N ASN A 106 4.74 14.62 4.49
CA ASN A 106 5.88 14.87 5.40
C ASN A 106 7.16 14.04 5.15
N LEU A 107 7.25 13.28 4.06
CA LEU A 107 8.52 12.67 3.68
C LEU A 107 9.50 13.77 3.27
N TYR A 108 10.61 13.93 3.99
CA TYR A 108 11.63 14.91 3.68
C TYR A 108 12.63 14.34 2.65
N ILE A 109 12.79 15.04 1.55
CA ILE A 109 13.83 14.82 0.55
C ILE A 109 14.59 16.12 0.40
N ALA A 110 15.90 16.11 0.66
CA ALA A 110 16.73 17.29 0.56
C ALA A 110 16.65 17.92 -0.84
N PRO A 111 16.74 19.25 -0.98
CA PRO A 111 16.92 19.89 -2.27
C PRO A 111 18.18 19.34 -2.95
N TYR A 112 18.16 19.26 -4.28
CA TYR A 112 19.34 18.84 -5.03
C TYR A 112 20.27 20.01 -5.29
N ASP A 113 21.47 20.00 -4.71
CA ASP A 113 22.41 21.13 -4.71
C ASP A 113 22.77 21.63 -6.12
N LYS A 114 22.81 20.73 -7.11
CA LYS A 114 23.13 21.06 -8.50
C LYS A 114 21.90 21.51 -9.32
N ALA A 115 20.72 21.58 -8.71
CA ALA A 115 19.51 22.05 -9.37
C ALA A 115 19.27 23.52 -9.03
N SER A 116 19.87 24.43 -9.76
CA SER A 116 19.75 25.89 -9.61
C SER A 116 18.37 26.36 -9.06
N TYR A 117 17.48 26.88 -9.91
CA TYR A 117 16.19 27.46 -9.49
C TYR A 117 15.00 26.48 -9.45
N ASN A 118 15.15 25.25 -9.94
CA ASN A 118 14.06 24.28 -10.11
C ASN A 118 14.06 23.19 -9.02
N ASN A 119 14.35 23.55 -7.78
CA ASN A 119 14.22 22.63 -6.67
C ASN A 119 12.72 22.40 -6.31
N HIS A 120 12.45 21.23 -5.79
CA HIS A 120 11.15 20.85 -5.26
C HIS A 120 10.98 21.34 -3.83
N ASP A 121 9.74 21.45 -3.36
CA ASP A 121 9.46 21.57 -1.93
C ASP A 121 9.90 20.26 -1.24
N PRO A 122 10.81 20.30 -0.26
CA PRO A 122 11.34 19.12 0.43
C PRO A 122 10.26 18.23 1.05
N ARG A 123 9.14 18.79 1.50
CA ARG A 123 8.06 18.07 2.20
C ARG A 123 6.75 18.01 1.42
N ARG A 124 6.79 18.22 0.12
CA ARG A 124 5.58 18.16 -0.70
C ARG A 124 4.86 16.83 -0.57
N LYS A 125 3.57 16.82 -0.84
CA LYS A 125 2.78 15.60 -0.99
C LYS A 125 3.24 14.82 -2.22
N ARG A 126 3.33 13.49 -2.11
CA ARG A 126 3.73 12.60 -3.20
C ARG A 126 2.70 11.49 -3.36
N LYS A 127 2.20 11.33 -4.59
CA LYS A 127 1.22 10.29 -4.90
C LYS A 127 1.88 8.91 -4.83
N LEU A 128 1.22 7.98 -4.16
CA LEU A 128 1.60 6.58 -4.12
C LEU A 128 0.83 5.79 -5.18
N LEU A 129 1.54 4.92 -5.88
CA LEU A 129 1.03 4.13 -6.97
C LEU A 129 0.87 2.68 -6.50
N LEU A 130 -0.38 2.26 -6.33
CA LEU A 130 -0.79 0.92 -5.89
C LEU A 130 -1.81 0.33 -6.85
N HIS A 131 -2.04 -0.98 -6.74
CA HIS A 131 -3.15 -1.62 -7.42
C HIS A 131 -4.49 -1.23 -6.79
N LYS A 132 -5.56 -1.20 -7.58
CA LYS A 132 -6.90 -0.80 -7.10
C LYS A 132 -7.40 -1.67 -5.93
N LYS A 133 -7.04 -2.95 -5.90
CA LYS A 133 -7.38 -3.86 -4.80
C LYS A 133 -6.71 -3.44 -3.50
N GLU A 134 -5.39 -3.24 -3.53
CA GLU A 134 -4.59 -2.79 -2.39
C GLU A 134 -5.07 -1.43 -1.85
N LEU A 135 -5.40 -0.51 -2.77
CA LEU A 135 -5.94 0.80 -2.41
C LEU A 135 -7.29 0.69 -1.68
N SER A 136 -8.16 -0.25 -2.10
CA SER A 136 -9.42 -0.53 -1.44
C SER A 136 -9.23 -1.11 -0.04
N GLU A 137 -8.32 -2.07 0.13
CA GLU A 137 -7.98 -2.69 1.42
C GLU A 137 -7.43 -1.66 2.41
N LEU A 138 -6.49 -0.84 1.96
CA LEU A 138 -5.93 0.25 2.76
C LEU A 138 -7.00 1.26 3.19
N ARG A 139 -7.93 1.60 2.29
CA ARG A 139 -9.04 2.51 2.60
C ARG A 139 -9.94 1.96 3.68
N VAL A 140 -10.33 0.68 3.58
CA VAL A 140 -11.16 0.00 4.58
C VAL A 140 -10.46 0.00 5.95
N ALA A 141 -9.16 -0.33 6.00
CA ALA A 141 -8.40 -0.36 7.23
C ALA A 141 -8.34 1.00 7.93
N VAL A 142 -8.11 2.08 7.18
CA VAL A 142 -8.06 3.45 7.74
C VAL A 142 -9.44 3.91 8.20
N THR A 143 -10.49 3.72 7.37
CA THR A 143 -11.82 4.26 7.63
C THR A 143 -12.55 3.49 8.74
N GLN A 144 -12.53 2.16 8.70
CA GLN A 144 -13.31 1.33 9.61
C GLN A 144 -12.58 1.02 10.92
N ARG A 145 -11.25 0.90 10.89
CA ARG A 145 -10.45 0.48 12.04
C ARG A 145 -9.68 1.61 12.71
N GLY A 146 -9.74 2.83 12.17
CA GLY A 146 -9.03 4.00 12.70
C GLY A 146 -7.50 3.80 12.69
N LEU A 147 -6.97 2.99 11.76
CA LEU A 147 -5.55 2.72 11.61
C LEU A 147 -4.89 3.81 10.76
N THR A 148 -3.60 3.96 10.90
CA THR A 148 -2.79 4.86 10.07
C THR A 148 -1.94 4.08 9.07
N ILE A 149 -1.45 4.75 8.04
CA ILE A 149 -0.53 4.15 7.08
C ILE A 149 0.81 4.87 7.21
N VAL A 150 1.87 4.11 7.48
CA VAL A 150 3.22 4.65 7.66
C VAL A 150 4.21 4.03 6.67
N PRO A 151 5.18 4.79 6.15
CA PRO A 151 6.26 4.25 5.35
C PRO A 151 7.23 3.48 6.25
N VAL A 152 7.60 2.28 5.81
CA VAL A 152 8.50 1.37 6.55
C VAL A 152 9.91 1.40 5.98
N LYS A 153 10.03 1.31 4.67
CA LYS A 153 11.32 1.36 3.98
C LYS A 153 11.16 1.81 2.53
N MET A 154 12.25 2.29 1.96
CA MET A 154 12.33 2.65 0.55
C MET A 154 13.58 2.00 -0.07
N TYR A 155 13.47 1.54 -1.31
CA TYR A 155 14.55 0.81 -1.98
C TYR A 155 14.42 0.87 -3.50
N TYR A 156 15.53 0.59 -4.18
CA TYR A 156 15.55 0.44 -5.62
C TYR A 156 15.36 -1.02 -6.02
N LEU A 157 14.36 -1.28 -6.84
CA LEU A 157 14.07 -2.57 -7.43
C LEU A 157 14.08 -2.45 -8.96
N LYS A 158 15.01 -3.14 -9.63
CA LYS A 158 15.17 -3.06 -11.10
C LYS A 158 15.27 -1.62 -11.63
N GLY A 159 16.01 -0.76 -10.92
CA GLY A 159 16.20 0.65 -11.28
C GLY A 159 15.01 1.57 -10.98
N ARG A 160 13.91 1.07 -10.45
CA ARG A 160 12.75 1.85 -10.04
C ARG A 160 12.73 2.00 -8.53
N LEU A 161 12.44 3.19 -8.04
CA LEU A 161 12.26 3.45 -6.62
C LEU A 161 10.91 2.90 -6.17
N LYS A 162 10.93 2.10 -5.11
CA LYS A 162 9.78 1.50 -4.46
C LYS A 162 9.75 1.90 -2.99
N ILE A 163 8.57 1.99 -2.44
CA ILE A 163 8.34 2.23 -1.02
C ILE A 163 7.46 1.12 -0.45
N GLU A 164 7.85 0.58 0.68
CA GLU A 164 7.02 -0.31 1.46
C GLU A 164 6.29 0.53 2.51
N ILE A 165 4.98 0.47 2.48
CA ILE A 165 4.09 1.08 3.46
C ILE A 165 3.41 0.00 4.29
N ALA A 166 3.01 0.33 5.51
CA ALA A 166 2.29 -0.61 6.36
C ALA A 166 1.08 0.05 7.00
N ILE A 167 0.02 -0.74 7.16
CA ILE A 167 -1.09 -0.43 8.06
C ILE A 167 -0.54 -0.52 9.48
N ALA A 168 -0.75 0.52 10.28
CA ALA A 168 -0.09 0.67 11.56
C ALA A 168 -1.07 1.12 12.65
N LYS A 169 -0.87 0.57 13.84
CA LYS A 169 -1.55 0.95 15.08
C LYS A 169 -0.54 1.59 16.03
N GLY A 170 -0.85 2.77 16.56
CA GLY A 170 0.01 3.43 17.54
C GLY A 170 0.19 2.57 18.80
N LYS A 171 1.44 2.30 19.19
CA LYS A 171 1.75 1.61 20.46
C LYS A 171 1.49 2.50 21.64
N LYS A 172 0.93 1.93 22.72
CA LYS A 172 0.80 2.61 24.01
C LYS A 172 2.18 2.86 24.64
N LEU A 173 2.26 3.81 25.54
CA LEU A 173 3.53 4.13 26.23
C LEU A 173 4.13 2.94 26.97
N HIS A 174 3.30 2.07 27.54
CA HIS A 174 3.73 0.85 28.23
C HIS A 174 4.42 -0.12 27.25
N ASP A 175 3.80 -0.38 26.10
CA ASP A 175 4.33 -1.27 25.07
C ASP A 175 5.69 -0.78 24.52
N LYS A 176 5.85 0.55 24.40
CA LYS A 176 7.13 1.16 24.00
C LYS A 176 8.24 0.92 25.01
N ARG A 177 7.92 1.00 26.32
CA ARG A 177 8.88 0.75 27.40
C ARG A 177 9.31 -0.70 27.47
N GLU A 178 8.38 -1.64 27.28
CA GLU A 178 8.68 -3.08 27.23
C GLU A 178 9.54 -3.43 26.03
N ALA A 179 9.22 -2.91 24.85
CA ALA A 179 10.03 -3.11 23.65
C ALA A 179 11.46 -2.56 23.81
N GLN A 180 11.62 -1.44 24.52
CA GLN A 180 12.96 -0.90 24.81
C GLN A 180 13.73 -1.78 25.78
N LYS A 181 13.11 -2.21 26.88
CA LYS A 181 13.74 -3.13 27.85
C LYS A 181 14.19 -4.43 27.20
N ALA A 182 13.34 -5.03 26.35
CA ALA A 182 13.69 -6.25 25.62
C ALA A 182 14.90 -6.06 24.68
N LYS A 183 14.97 -4.89 24.02
CA LYS A 183 16.10 -4.55 23.15
C LYS A 183 17.39 -4.33 23.92
N ASP A 184 17.32 -3.68 25.07
CA ASP A 184 18.49 -3.43 25.92
C ASP A 184 19.01 -4.74 26.53
N ALA A 185 18.13 -5.60 27.05
CA ALA A 185 18.48 -6.93 27.52
C ALA A 185 19.15 -7.80 26.45
N LYS A 186 18.64 -7.72 25.19
CA LYS A 186 19.28 -8.43 24.08
C LYS A 186 20.69 -7.93 23.80
N ARG A 187 20.91 -6.61 23.82
CA ARG A 187 22.24 -6.02 23.64
C ARG A 187 23.23 -6.43 24.74
N GLU A 188 22.75 -6.47 25.97
CA GLU A 188 23.57 -6.93 27.11
C GLU A 188 23.99 -8.39 26.91
N MET A 189 23.06 -9.28 26.54
CA MET A 189 23.39 -10.69 26.28
C MET A 189 24.36 -10.85 25.08
N GLU A 190 24.24 -10.05 24.05
CA GLU A 190 25.17 -10.07 22.89
C GLU A 190 26.57 -9.56 23.29
N ALA A 191 26.70 -8.64 24.24
CA ALA A 191 27.96 -8.10 24.71
C ALA A 191 28.76 -9.09 25.59
N TYR A 192 28.10 -10.07 26.22
CA TYR A 192 28.74 -11.12 27.05
C TYR A 192 29.12 -12.39 26.25
N ARG A 193 28.95 -12.39 24.94
CA ARG A 193 29.23 -13.53 24.06
C ARG A 193 30.53 -13.34 23.27
#